data_cb472489e46772851a5145b7d3038ebe
#
_entry.id   cb472489e46772851a5145b7d3038ebe
#
_cell.length_a   1.000
_cell.length_b   1.000
_cell.length_c   1.000
_cell.angle_alpha   90.00
_cell.angle_beta   90.00
_cell.angle_gamma   90.00
#
_symmetry.space_group_name_H-M   'P 1'
#
loop_
_entity.id
_entity.type
_entity.pdbx_description
1 polymer ?
#
loop_
_entity_poly.entity_id
_entity_poly.type
_entity_poly.pdbx_seq_one_letter_code
_entity_poly.pdbx_strand_id
1 'polypeptide(L)'
;MANRAELLESALDGLPDGIALMGDGDEVVFWNQAAEEITGHAAMELLKKPLPADLEGLTSWRPEDMQPGWSPNASRGSLVTIRHKWGQELRAIVRPLVLRNELGERTGTAIVFHLVEKLNALPHGLTNTTEDAVENQKDFEERLREEFEVCTHGGGPLGVLWVIVDQAHELRKTHGAGACEAMMEKVRMALAHALRPDEEMGRWGEDEFLVVSHEHSQKALEARGRTLVGISRTADFRWWGDRVSLTVSMGAAQARENETLVQLLERAQAALVSSVHEGGNKVTSAAGGET
;
A
#
# COMPACT_ATOMS: atom_id res chain seq x y z
N MET A 1 28.91 6.98 29.63
CA MET A 1 28.58 6.03 28.54
C MET A 1 27.11 5.71 28.66
N ALA A 2 26.32 5.94 27.63
CA ALA A 2 24.91 5.60 27.68
C ALA A 2 24.72 4.09 27.86
N ASN A 3 23.83 3.70 28.78
CA ASN A 3 23.50 2.31 29.02
C ASN A 3 22.80 1.71 27.77
N ARG A 4 23.04 0.43 27.46
CA ARG A 4 22.41 -0.27 26.34
C ARG A 4 20.88 -0.13 26.35
N ALA A 5 20.26 -0.10 27.54
CA ALA A 5 18.82 0.10 27.68
C ALA A 5 18.39 1.51 27.21
N GLU A 6 19.12 2.56 27.64
CA GLU A 6 18.86 3.95 27.24
C GLU A 6 18.99 4.16 25.73
N LEU A 7 19.97 3.49 25.08
CA LEU A 7 20.13 3.54 23.63
C LEU A 7 18.98 2.83 22.89
N LEU A 8 18.51 1.70 23.42
CA LEU A 8 17.38 0.98 22.84
C LEU A 8 16.07 1.77 22.99
N GLU A 9 15.81 2.35 24.17
CA GLU A 9 14.65 3.20 24.40
C GLU A 9 14.66 4.41 23.46
N SER A 10 15.78 5.12 23.36
CA SER A 10 15.92 6.25 22.45
C SER A 10 15.74 5.85 20.98
N ALA A 11 16.18 4.66 20.60
CA ALA A 11 15.97 4.15 19.24
C ALA A 11 14.50 3.83 18.96
N LEU A 12 13.79 3.24 19.94
CA LEU A 12 12.36 2.94 19.83
C LEU A 12 11.51 4.23 19.82
N ASP A 13 11.91 5.25 20.58
CA ASP A 13 11.26 6.56 20.57
C ASP A 13 11.41 7.30 19.23
N GLY A 14 12.51 7.08 18.54
CA GLY A 14 12.75 7.68 17.22
C GLY A 14 12.03 7.01 16.07
N LEU A 15 11.30 5.90 16.29
CA LEU A 15 10.55 5.22 15.23
C LEU A 15 9.20 5.91 14.97
N PRO A 16 8.77 5.97 13.68
CA PRO A 16 7.51 6.62 13.31
C PRO A 16 6.27 5.78 13.62
N ASP A 17 6.45 4.48 13.88
CA ASP A 17 5.37 3.58 14.28
C ASP A 17 5.12 3.68 15.78
N GLY A 18 3.85 3.58 16.19
CA GLY A 18 3.49 3.46 17.60
C GLY A 18 3.98 2.13 18.16
N ILE A 19 4.72 2.16 19.27
CA ILE A 19 5.25 0.97 19.92
C ILE A 19 4.78 0.95 21.37
N ALA A 20 4.10 -0.15 21.73
CA ALA A 20 3.74 -0.47 23.10
C ALA A 20 4.43 -1.77 23.53
N LEU A 21 5.07 -1.80 24.68
CA LEU A 21 5.50 -3.03 25.32
C LEU A 21 4.57 -3.32 26.49
N MET A 22 4.00 -4.52 26.49
CA MET A 22 3.13 -5.03 27.55
C MET A 22 3.89 -6.07 28.35
N GLY A 23 3.83 -5.97 29.68
CA GLY A 23 4.34 -6.98 30.59
C GLY A 23 3.46 -8.21 30.65
N ASP A 24 3.85 -9.19 31.47
CA ASP A 24 3.11 -10.45 31.65
C ASP A 24 1.73 -10.27 32.30
N GLY A 25 1.53 -9.18 33.04
CA GLY A 25 0.27 -8.79 33.69
C GLY A 25 -0.61 -7.88 32.84
N ASP A 26 -0.35 -7.78 31.53
CA ASP A 26 -1.03 -6.90 30.58
C ASP A 26 -0.94 -5.40 30.92
N GLU A 27 0.07 -5.00 31.74
CA GLU A 27 0.37 -3.61 32.00
C GLU A 27 1.32 -3.03 30.93
N VAL A 28 1.16 -1.76 30.62
CA VAL A 28 2.06 -1.03 29.70
C VAL A 28 3.41 -0.79 30.39
N VAL A 29 4.47 -1.32 29.82
CA VAL A 29 5.86 -1.16 30.31
C VAL A 29 6.59 -0.06 29.53
N PHE A 30 6.26 0.12 28.26
CA PHE A 30 6.85 1.13 27.39
C PHE A 30 5.82 1.64 26.40
N TRP A 31 5.89 2.92 26.08
CA TRP A 31 5.00 3.62 25.16
C TRP A 31 5.80 4.72 24.49
N ASN A 32 6.09 4.61 23.19
CA ASN A 32 6.96 5.57 22.52
C ASN A 32 6.24 6.86 22.11
N GLN A 33 7.02 7.84 21.69
CA GLN A 33 6.52 9.15 21.28
C GLN A 33 5.50 9.04 20.12
N ALA A 34 5.74 8.20 19.12
CA ALA A 34 4.81 8.00 18.02
C ALA A 34 3.46 7.44 18.50
N ALA A 35 3.46 6.54 19.49
CA ALA A 35 2.24 6.03 20.09
C ALA A 35 1.45 7.12 20.84
N GLU A 36 2.15 8.07 21.51
CA GLU A 36 1.51 9.25 22.11
C GLU A 36 0.84 10.13 21.05
N GLU A 37 1.55 10.43 19.96
CA GLU A 37 1.07 11.27 18.87
C GLU A 37 -0.13 10.64 18.14
N ILE A 38 -0.09 9.31 17.93
CA ILE A 38 -1.15 8.57 17.25
C ILE A 38 -2.42 8.50 18.09
N THR A 39 -2.30 8.26 19.39
CA THR A 39 -3.46 7.95 20.24
C THR A 39 -3.92 9.11 21.12
N GLY A 40 -3.06 10.11 21.31
CA GLY A 40 -3.27 11.24 22.23
C GLY A 40 -3.09 10.87 23.70
N HIS A 41 -2.68 9.64 24.03
CA HIS A 41 -2.39 9.21 25.40
C HIS A 41 -0.90 9.33 25.68
N ALA A 42 -0.55 10.12 26.69
CA ALA A 42 0.83 10.26 27.11
C ALA A 42 1.33 8.99 27.84
N ALA A 43 2.61 8.62 27.64
CA ALA A 43 3.22 7.47 28.29
C ALA A 43 3.04 7.50 29.81
N MET A 44 3.21 8.67 30.43
CA MET A 44 3.03 8.86 31.88
C MET A 44 1.62 8.47 32.39
N GLU A 45 0.61 8.52 31.54
CA GLU A 45 -0.78 8.16 31.89
C GLU A 45 -1.00 6.65 31.85
N LEU A 46 -0.27 5.95 30.98
CA LEU A 46 -0.45 4.52 30.67
C LEU A 46 0.52 3.60 31.37
N LEU A 47 1.76 4.04 31.65
CA LEU A 47 2.78 3.20 32.27
C LEU A 47 2.29 2.55 33.58
N LYS A 48 2.56 1.25 33.71
CA LYS A 48 2.16 0.38 34.84
C LYS A 48 0.64 0.22 35.01
N LYS A 49 -0.13 0.48 33.96
CA LYS A 49 -1.58 0.27 33.91
C LYS A 49 -1.95 -0.57 32.70
N PRO A 50 -3.10 -1.23 32.71
CA PRO A 50 -3.65 -1.85 31.50
C PRO A 50 -4.03 -0.77 30.47
N LEU A 51 -4.08 -1.15 29.20
CA LEU A 51 -4.56 -0.25 28.14
C LEU A 51 -6.01 0.17 28.43
N PRO A 52 -6.35 1.44 28.21
CA PRO A 52 -7.71 1.92 28.34
C PRO A 52 -8.64 1.35 27.26
N ALA A 53 -9.94 1.33 27.51
CA ALA A 53 -10.95 0.71 26.64
C ALA A 53 -11.00 1.30 25.22
N ASP A 54 -10.62 2.55 25.03
CA ASP A 54 -10.52 3.22 23.75
C ASP A 54 -9.35 2.68 22.87
N LEU A 55 -8.36 2.04 23.49
CA LEU A 55 -7.23 1.37 22.83
C LEU A 55 -7.35 -0.17 22.85
N GLU A 56 -8.47 -0.74 23.30
CA GLU A 56 -8.69 -2.19 23.38
C GLU A 56 -8.48 -2.89 22.02
N GLY A 57 -8.71 -2.20 20.90
CA GLY A 57 -8.41 -2.69 19.56
C GLY A 57 -6.95 -3.12 19.38
N LEU A 58 -5.99 -2.51 20.10
CA LEU A 58 -4.57 -2.88 20.03
C LEU A 58 -4.29 -4.26 20.63
N THR A 59 -5.17 -4.77 21.50
CA THR A 59 -5.06 -6.06 22.19
C THR A 59 -6.17 -7.04 21.78
N SER A 60 -6.94 -6.75 20.74
CA SER A 60 -8.05 -7.61 20.28
C SER A 60 -7.62 -8.97 19.74
N TRP A 61 -6.31 -9.14 19.47
CA TRP A 61 -5.70 -10.42 19.12
C TRP A 61 -5.44 -11.25 20.39
N ARG A 62 -5.63 -12.58 20.32
CA ARG A 62 -5.33 -13.49 21.43
C ARG A 62 -4.10 -14.35 21.07
N PRO A 63 -3.22 -14.66 22.05
CA PRO A 63 -2.08 -15.57 21.83
C PRO A 63 -2.50 -16.95 21.32
N GLU A 64 -3.70 -17.38 21.65
CA GLU A 64 -4.31 -18.64 21.24
C GLU A 64 -4.78 -18.67 19.78
N ASP A 65 -4.98 -17.49 19.17
CA ASP A 65 -5.29 -17.34 17.74
C ASP A 65 -4.02 -17.46 16.86
N MET A 66 -2.86 -17.49 17.50
CA MET A 66 -1.57 -17.71 16.84
C MET A 66 -1.34 -19.21 16.65
N GLN A 67 -1.58 -19.74 15.44
CA GLN A 67 -1.33 -21.13 15.11
C GLN A 67 0.14 -21.53 15.33
N PRO A 68 0.43 -22.76 15.80
CA PRO A 68 1.79 -23.30 15.88
C PRO A 68 2.40 -23.35 14.48
N GLY A 69 3.43 -22.54 14.24
CA GLY A 69 4.05 -22.37 12.92
C GLY A 69 4.01 -20.93 12.40
N TRP A 70 3.43 -20.00 13.18
CA TRP A 70 3.49 -18.59 12.87
C TRP A 70 4.96 -18.12 12.82
N SER A 71 5.42 -17.83 11.61
CA SER A 71 6.75 -17.27 11.38
C SER A 71 6.75 -15.79 11.73
N PRO A 72 7.81 -15.26 12.38
CA PRO A 72 8.00 -13.80 12.56
C PRO A 72 7.96 -13.01 11.24
N ASN A 73 8.09 -13.71 10.10
CA ASN A 73 7.93 -13.18 8.75
C ASN A 73 6.49 -13.20 8.22
N ALA A 74 5.50 -13.58 9.01
CA ALA A 74 4.09 -13.38 8.64
C ALA A 74 3.78 -11.88 8.68
N SER A 75 4.02 -11.24 7.56
CA SER A 75 4.05 -9.77 7.34
C SER A 75 2.66 -9.11 7.38
N ARG A 76 1.64 -9.76 7.96
CA ARG A 76 0.27 -9.26 7.99
C ARG A 76 -0.08 -8.81 9.40
N GLY A 77 -0.08 -7.48 9.59
CA GLY A 77 -0.72 -6.87 10.75
C GLY A 77 -2.25 -7.00 10.62
N SER A 78 -2.96 -7.03 11.75
CA SER A 78 -4.42 -6.97 11.77
C SER A 78 -4.87 -5.52 11.70
N LEU A 79 -5.87 -5.25 10.84
CA LEU A 79 -6.52 -3.95 10.82
C LEU A 79 -7.48 -3.87 12.01
N VAL A 80 -7.30 -2.87 12.84
CA VAL A 80 -8.14 -2.63 14.02
C VAL A 80 -8.66 -1.19 14.04
N THR A 81 -9.76 -0.98 14.73
CA THR A 81 -10.23 0.37 15.05
C THR A 81 -9.91 0.66 16.52
N ILE A 82 -9.23 1.77 16.73
CA ILE A 82 -8.96 2.32 18.06
C ILE A 82 -9.60 3.71 18.14
N ARG A 83 -9.72 4.25 19.33
CA ARG A 83 -10.27 5.59 19.52
C ARG A 83 -9.18 6.50 20.12
N HIS A 84 -8.95 7.62 19.47
CA HIS A 84 -8.10 8.68 20.00
C HIS A 84 -8.69 9.22 21.31
N LYS A 85 -7.86 9.64 22.25
CA LYS A 85 -8.26 10.20 23.55
C LYS A 85 -9.36 11.26 23.45
N TRP A 86 -9.43 11.98 22.35
CA TRP A 86 -10.46 13.01 22.09
C TRP A 86 -11.70 12.46 21.37
N GLY A 87 -11.86 11.14 21.30
CA GLY A 87 -13.06 10.47 20.79
C GLY A 87 -13.08 10.21 19.28
N GLN A 88 -12.05 10.59 18.55
CA GLN A 88 -11.93 10.32 17.11
C GLN A 88 -11.62 8.83 16.89
N GLU A 89 -12.35 8.20 15.97
CA GLU A 89 -12.02 6.84 15.53
C GLU A 89 -10.82 6.85 14.58
N LEU A 90 -9.86 5.98 14.85
CA LEU A 90 -8.63 5.79 14.11
C LEU A 90 -8.55 4.34 13.65
N ARG A 91 -8.17 4.12 12.41
CA ARG A 91 -7.86 2.78 11.90
C ARG A 91 -6.36 2.58 11.94
N ALA A 92 -5.92 1.49 12.54
CA ALA A 92 -4.52 1.16 12.68
C ALA A 92 -4.25 -0.28 12.23
N ILE A 93 -3.11 -0.51 11.62
CA ILE A 93 -2.58 -1.86 11.40
C ILE A 93 -1.72 -2.21 12.61
N VAL A 94 -2.05 -3.30 13.27
CA VAL A 94 -1.41 -3.75 14.50
C VAL A 94 -0.65 -5.04 14.27
N ARG A 95 0.58 -5.11 14.75
CA ARG A 95 1.44 -6.30 14.72
C ARG A 95 1.88 -6.65 16.15
N PRO A 96 1.29 -7.67 16.74
CA PRO A 96 1.75 -8.17 18.03
C PRO A 96 2.99 -9.06 17.84
N LEU A 97 3.94 -8.95 18.76
CA LEU A 97 5.15 -9.76 18.81
C LEU A 97 5.33 -10.29 20.24
N VAL A 98 5.25 -11.60 20.43
CA VAL A 98 5.48 -12.23 21.73
C VAL A 98 6.96 -12.17 22.07
N LEU A 99 7.30 -11.52 23.18
CA LEU A 99 8.65 -11.46 23.71
C LEU A 99 8.91 -12.69 24.58
N ARG A 100 10.11 -13.29 24.40
CA ARG A 100 10.53 -14.48 25.15
C ARG A 100 11.93 -14.30 25.71
N ASN A 101 12.17 -14.88 26.88
CA ASN A 101 13.51 -14.96 27.46
C ASN A 101 14.36 -16.07 26.79
N GLU A 102 15.60 -16.21 27.23
CA GLU A 102 16.55 -17.24 26.75
C GLU A 102 16.05 -18.69 26.98
N LEU A 103 15.14 -18.89 27.92
CA LEU A 103 14.51 -20.18 28.24
C LEU A 103 13.24 -20.43 27.39
N GLY A 104 12.87 -19.48 26.51
CA GLY A 104 11.69 -19.58 25.68
C GLY A 104 10.37 -19.22 26.38
N GLU A 105 10.40 -18.80 27.64
CA GLU A 105 9.23 -18.37 28.39
C GLU A 105 8.78 -16.98 27.95
N ARG A 106 7.48 -16.75 27.88
CA ARG A 106 6.90 -15.43 27.56
C ARG A 106 7.26 -14.44 28.66
N THR A 107 7.79 -13.29 28.27
CA THR A 107 8.14 -12.17 29.18
C THR A 107 7.30 -10.94 28.91
N GLY A 108 6.47 -10.98 27.88
CA GLY A 108 5.62 -9.86 27.50
C GLY A 108 5.22 -9.89 26.04
N THR A 109 4.68 -8.78 25.56
CA THR A 109 4.32 -8.59 24.17
C THR A 109 4.71 -7.19 23.71
N ALA A 110 5.34 -7.10 22.55
CA ALA A 110 5.47 -5.85 21.83
C ALA A 110 4.30 -5.70 20.85
N ILE A 111 3.68 -4.53 20.83
CA ILE A 111 2.62 -4.17 19.90
C ILE A 111 3.16 -3.03 19.07
N VAL A 112 3.36 -3.27 17.77
CA VAL A 112 3.73 -2.23 16.81
C VAL A 112 2.50 -1.87 16.00
N PHE A 113 2.18 -0.59 15.91
CA PHE A 113 1.01 -0.14 15.18
C PHE A 113 1.26 1.17 14.44
N HIS A 114 0.64 1.33 13.29
CA HIS A 114 0.65 2.58 12.53
C HIS A 114 -0.76 2.93 12.05
N LEU A 115 -1.03 4.24 11.94
CA LEU A 115 -2.31 4.69 11.39
C LEU A 115 -2.40 4.35 9.92
N VAL A 116 -3.55 3.77 9.56
CA VAL A 116 -4.01 3.87 8.19
C VAL A 116 -4.55 5.29 8.05
N GLU A 117 -3.78 6.19 7.44
CA GLU A 117 -4.21 7.57 7.21
C GLU A 117 -5.64 7.55 6.64
N LYS A 118 -6.52 8.37 7.23
CA LYS A 118 -7.85 8.57 6.65
C LYS A 118 -7.68 8.93 5.19
N LEU A 119 -8.04 8.03 4.30
CA LEU A 119 -8.45 8.41 2.96
C LEU A 119 -9.65 9.32 3.16
N ASN A 120 -9.40 10.65 3.21
CA ASN A 120 -10.47 11.62 3.15
C ASN A 120 -11.24 11.38 1.87
N ALA A 121 -12.44 10.87 2.05
CA ALA A 121 -13.57 10.93 1.14
C ALA A 121 -13.20 10.91 -0.36
N LEU A 122 -12.78 9.78 -0.87
CA LEU A 122 -13.08 9.40 -2.24
C LEU A 122 -14.36 8.55 -2.20
N PRO A 123 -15.28 8.73 -3.16
CA PRO A 123 -16.54 8.02 -3.15
C PRO A 123 -16.28 6.51 -3.28
N HIS A 124 -16.82 5.79 -2.31
CA HIS A 124 -17.09 4.35 -2.28
C HIS A 124 -16.07 3.39 -2.89
N GLY A 125 -15.33 2.70 -2.05
CA GLY A 125 -14.78 1.39 -2.28
C GLY A 125 -13.26 1.29 -2.27
N LEU A 126 -12.62 1.25 -1.09
CA LEU A 126 -11.29 0.65 -0.91
C LEU A 126 -11.07 0.38 0.59
N THR A 127 -11.54 -0.76 1.03
CA THR A 127 -11.13 -1.39 2.28
C THR A 127 -10.06 -2.43 1.94
N ASN A 128 -8.87 -2.31 2.52
CA ASN A 128 -7.74 -3.17 2.19
C ASN A 128 -7.65 -4.39 3.12
N THR A 129 -8.49 -5.40 2.88
CA THR A 129 -8.15 -6.79 3.20
C THR A 129 -7.69 -7.48 1.91
N THR A 130 -7.00 -8.61 1.99
CA THR A 130 -6.62 -9.36 0.77
C THR A 130 -7.86 -9.82 0.01
N GLU A 131 -8.99 -10.04 0.71
CA GLU A 131 -10.28 -10.34 0.11
C GLU A 131 -10.85 -9.10 -0.58
N ASP A 132 -10.81 -7.92 0.06
CA ASP A 132 -11.24 -6.64 -0.54
C ASP A 132 -10.38 -6.23 -1.74
N ALA A 133 -9.07 -6.51 -1.73
CA ALA A 133 -8.20 -6.23 -2.86
C ALA A 133 -8.51 -7.13 -4.06
N VAL A 134 -8.88 -8.39 -3.81
CA VAL A 134 -9.31 -9.34 -4.86
C VAL A 134 -10.71 -8.98 -5.36
N GLU A 135 -11.61 -8.56 -4.48
CA GLU A 135 -12.96 -8.13 -4.85
C GLU A 135 -12.89 -6.83 -5.67
N ASN A 136 -12.11 -5.85 -5.24
CA ASN A 136 -11.85 -4.62 -6.00
C ASN A 136 -11.19 -4.86 -7.36
N GLN A 137 -10.31 -5.85 -7.48
CA GLN A 137 -9.72 -6.23 -8.75
C GLN A 137 -10.78 -6.81 -9.68
N LYS A 138 -11.64 -7.70 -9.19
CA LYS A 138 -12.74 -8.29 -9.99
C LYS A 138 -13.73 -7.23 -10.47
N ASP A 139 -14.12 -6.33 -9.59
CA ASP A 139 -15.01 -5.22 -9.94
C ASP A 139 -14.39 -4.32 -11.02
N PHE A 140 -13.08 -4.07 -10.94
CA PHE A 140 -12.38 -3.31 -11.96
C PHE A 140 -12.27 -4.07 -13.29
N GLU A 141 -12.02 -5.38 -13.26
CA GLU A 141 -12.02 -6.23 -14.45
C GLU A 141 -13.40 -6.27 -15.13
N GLU A 142 -14.48 -6.32 -14.37
CA GLU A 142 -15.85 -6.29 -14.90
C GLU A 142 -16.13 -4.95 -15.57
N ARG A 143 -15.82 -3.82 -14.93
CA ARG A 143 -15.97 -2.48 -15.53
C ARG A 143 -15.13 -2.31 -16.79
N LEU A 144 -13.87 -2.72 -16.77
CA LEU A 144 -13.02 -2.68 -17.96
C LEU A 144 -13.61 -3.48 -19.12
N ARG A 145 -14.21 -4.65 -18.83
CA ARG A 145 -14.88 -5.47 -19.85
C ARG A 145 -16.09 -4.75 -20.43
N GLU A 146 -16.93 -4.17 -19.56
CA GLU A 146 -18.09 -3.40 -19.98
C GLU A 146 -17.70 -2.20 -20.86
N GLU A 147 -16.69 -1.44 -20.44
CA GLU A 147 -16.20 -0.30 -21.24
C GLU A 147 -15.59 -0.73 -22.57
N PHE A 148 -14.90 -1.86 -22.59
CA PHE A 148 -14.38 -2.41 -23.84
C PHE A 148 -15.50 -2.84 -24.79
N GLU A 149 -16.55 -3.47 -24.28
CA GLU A 149 -17.74 -3.82 -25.07
C GLU A 149 -18.42 -2.56 -25.63
N VAL A 150 -18.59 -1.52 -24.82
CA VAL A 150 -19.14 -0.23 -25.28
C VAL A 150 -18.26 0.37 -26.39
N CYS A 151 -16.95 0.36 -26.23
CA CYS A 151 -16.00 0.83 -27.24
C CYS A 151 -16.18 0.07 -28.58
N THR A 152 -16.21 -1.25 -28.53
CA THR A 152 -16.36 -2.10 -29.76
C THR A 152 -17.68 -1.94 -30.48
N HIS A 153 -18.71 -1.45 -29.78
CA HIS A 153 -20.03 -1.12 -30.35
C HIS A 153 -20.17 0.36 -30.76
N GLY A 154 -19.07 1.08 -30.89
CA GLY A 154 -19.06 2.46 -31.35
C GLY A 154 -19.27 3.51 -30.26
N GLY A 155 -19.12 3.14 -28.98
CA GLY A 155 -19.30 4.02 -27.81
C GLY A 155 -18.16 4.97 -27.51
N GLY A 156 -17.11 4.99 -28.33
CA GLY A 156 -15.97 5.93 -28.15
C GLY A 156 -14.60 5.23 -28.07
N PRO A 157 -13.55 6.00 -27.98
CA PRO A 157 -12.18 5.45 -27.88
C PRO A 157 -11.93 4.86 -26.49
N LEU A 158 -11.13 3.80 -26.46
CA LEU A 158 -10.64 3.21 -25.22
C LEU A 158 -9.13 2.93 -25.36
N GLY A 159 -8.38 3.29 -24.36
CA GLY A 159 -6.97 2.97 -24.24
C GLY A 159 -6.63 2.48 -22.86
N VAL A 160 -5.60 1.65 -22.74
CA VAL A 160 -5.09 1.16 -21.47
C VAL A 160 -3.63 1.54 -21.29
N LEU A 161 -3.28 1.92 -20.05
CA LEU A 161 -1.91 2.10 -19.62
C LEU A 161 -1.64 1.04 -18.55
N TRP A 162 -0.80 0.07 -18.88
CA TRP A 162 -0.33 -0.92 -17.94
C TRP A 162 0.87 -0.38 -17.20
N VAL A 163 0.81 -0.33 -15.89
CA VAL A 163 1.78 0.36 -15.01
C VAL A 163 2.45 -0.64 -14.09
N ILE A 164 3.79 -0.60 -14.02
CA ILE A 164 4.57 -1.30 -12.99
C ILE A 164 5.37 -0.28 -12.17
N VAL A 165 5.53 -0.54 -10.88
CA VAL A 165 6.41 0.24 -10.02
C VAL A 165 7.81 -0.35 -10.06
N ASP A 166 8.76 0.37 -10.68
CA ASP A 166 10.08 -0.15 -11.03
C ASP A 166 10.87 -0.71 -9.84
N GLN A 167 10.74 -0.09 -8.66
CA GLN A 167 11.51 -0.46 -7.46
C GLN A 167 10.81 -1.51 -6.58
N ALA A 168 9.58 -1.92 -6.89
CA ALA A 168 8.77 -2.76 -6.02
C ALA A 168 9.45 -4.08 -5.67
N HIS A 169 9.96 -4.77 -6.68
CA HIS A 169 10.64 -6.05 -6.49
C HIS A 169 11.90 -5.96 -5.63
N GLU A 170 12.72 -4.94 -5.85
CA GLU A 170 13.96 -4.74 -5.09
C GLU A 170 13.65 -4.33 -3.64
N LEU A 171 12.69 -3.42 -3.45
CA LEU A 171 12.26 -3.00 -2.13
C LEU A 171 11.67 -4.17 -1.33
N ARG A 172 10.90 -5.04 -1.99
CA ARG A 172 10.36 -6.25 -1.35
C ARG A 172 11.45 -7.18 -0.87
N LYS A 173 12.53 -7.37 -1.65
CA LYS A 173 13.67 -8.21 -1.26
C LYS A 173 14.48 -7.61 -0.11
N THR A 174 14.69 -6.31 -0.13
CA THR A 174 15.59 -5.63 0.82
C THR A 174 14.89 -5.20 2.11
N HIS A 175 13.62 -4.80 2.04
CA HIS A 175 12.88 -4.21 3.16
C HIS A 175 11.57 -4.96 3.50
N GLY A 176 11.27 -6.04 2.76
CA GLY A 176 10.11 -6.88 3.02
C GLY A 176 8.81 -6.37 2.36
N ALA A 177 7.75 -7.19 2.49
CA ALA A 177 6.47 -6.95 1.82
C ALA A 177 5.76 -5.67 2.32
N GLY A 178 5.90 -5.34 3.62
CA GLY A 178 5.26 -4.15 4.19
C GLY A 178 5.79 -2.83 3.62
N ALA A 179 7.12 -2.75 3.39
CA ALA A 179 7.73 -1.59 2.74
C ALA A 179 7.25 -1.44 1.30
N CYS A 180 7.18 -2.56 0.58
CA CYS A 180 6.70 -2.58 -0.78
C CYS A 180 5.24 -2.13 -0.85
N GLU A 181 4.36 -2.62 0.03
CA GLU A 181 2.95 -2.23 0.05
C GLU A 181 2.76 -0.75 0.40
N ALA A 182 3.51 -0.22 1.36
CA ALA A 182 3.49 1.21 1.67
C ALA A 182 3.93 2.06 0.47
N MET A 183 4.94 1.61 -0.29
CA MET A 183 5.39 2.25 -1.51
C MET A 183 4.31 2.20 -2.60
N MET A 184 3.71 1.02 -2.82
CA MET A 184 2.62 0.83 -3.78
C MET A 184 1.45 1.76 -3.49
N GLU A 185 1.09 1.93 -2.21
CA GLU A 185 0.03 2.84 -1.81
C GLU A 185 0.37 4.31 -2.09
N LYS A 186 1.61 4.74 -1.85
CA LYS A 186 2.05 6.11 -2.20
C LYS A 186 2.00 6.37 -3.70
N VAL A 187 2.44 5.41 -4.52
CA VAL A 187 2.32 5.51 -5.99
C VAL A 187 0.86 5.53 -6.42
N ARG A 188 0.03 4.65 -5.86
CA ARG A 188 -1.42 4.61 -6.12
C ARG A 188 -2.07 5.97 -5.85
N MET A 189 -1.81 6.56 -4.68
CA MET A 189 -2.34 7.88 -4.31
C MET A 189 -1.88 8.97 -5.28
N ALA A 190 -0.58 9.01 -5.62
CA ALA A 190 -0.04 10.01 -6.53
C ALA A 190 -0.68 9.92 -7.93
N LEU A 191 -0.84 8.71 -8.45
CA LEU A 191 -1.48 8.48 -9.73
C LEU A 191 -2.98 8.80 -9.68
N ALA A 192 -3.70 8.34 -8.65
CA ALA A 192 -5.13 8.57 -8.48
C ALA A 192 -5.50 10.07 -8.44
N HIS A 193 -4.69 10.87 -7.74
CA HIS A 193 -4.88 12.34 -7.73
C HIS A 193 -4.66 13.01 -9.09
N ALA A 194 -3.96 12.35 -9.97
CA ALA A 194 -3.64 12.85 -11.30
C ALA A 194 -4.60 12.36 -12.39
N LEU A 195 -5.47 11.40 -12.06
CA LEU A 195 -6.46 10.91 -13.01
C LEU A 195 -7.49 11.99 -13.32
N ARG A 196 -7.98 11.95 -14.54
CA ARG A 196 -9.13 12.76 -14.96
C ARG A 196 -10.44 12.10 -14.51
N PRO A 197 -11.55 12.84 -14.48
CA PRO A 197 -12.85 12.31 -14.05
C PRO A 197 -13.38 11.13 -14.91
N ASP A 198 -12.90 11.04 -16.15
CA ASP A 198 -13.23 10.00 -17.14
C ASP A 198 -12.18 8.87 -17.19
N GLU A 199 -11.21 8.87 -16.28
CA GLU A 199 -10.19 7.82 -16.19
C GLU A 199 -10.39 7.00 -14.93
N GLU A 200 -10.19 5.69 -15.04
CA GLU A 200 -10.21 4.78 -13.91
C GLU A 200 -8.87 4.06 -13.74
N MET A 201 -8.54 3.70 -12.51
CA MET A 201 -7.35 2.90 -12.21
C MET A 201 -7.69 1.81 -11.20
N GLY A 202 -7.24 0.60 -11.49
CA GLY A 202 -7.34 -0.55 -10.60
C GLY A 202 -5.99 -1.22 -10.34
N ARG A 203 -5.88 -1.91 -9.21
CA ARG A 203 -4.76 -2.81 -8.94
C ARG A 203 -4.91 -4.03 -9.83
N TRP A 204 -3.87 -4.35 -10.63
CA TRP A 204 -3.91 -5.44 -11.59
C TRP A 204 -3.08 -6.64 -11.15
N GLY A 205 -2.02 -6.38 -10.42
CA GLY A 205 -1.10 -7.38 -9.90
C GLY A 205 -0.43 -6.94 -8.61
N GLU A 206 0.55 -7.72 -8.19
CA GLU A 206 1.27 -7.46 -6.93
C GLU A 206 1.99 -6.10 -6.96
N ASP A 207 2.61 -5.77 -8.09
CA ASP A 207 3.38 -4.53 -8.30
C ASP A 207 2.82 -3.69 -9.46
N GLU A 208 1.58 -3.97 -9.90
CA GLU A 208 1.01 -3.46 -11.14
C GLU A 208 -0.32 -2.77 -10.92
N PHE A 209 -0.56 -1.74 -11.73
CA PHE A 209 -1.85 -1.08 -11.91
C PHE A 209 -2.23 -1.06 -13.38
N LEU A 210 -3.52 -0.95 -13.65
CA LEU A 210 -4.03 -0.67 -14.98
C LEU A 210 -4.85 0.62 -14.92
N VAL A 211 -4.59 1.53 -15.86
CA VAL A 211 -5.37 2.77 -16.05
C VAL A 211 -6.14 2.66 -17.35
N VAL A 212 -7.43 2.92 -17.28
CA VAL A 212 -8.33 3.06 -18.43
C VAL A 212 -8.45 4.52 -18.77
N SER A 213 -8.34 4.86 -20.05
CA SER A 213 -8.37 6.23 -20.56
C SER A 213 -9.09 6.31 -21.88
N HIS A 214 -9.83 7.39 -22.10
CA HIS A 214 -10.63 7.64 -23.29
C HIS A 214 -9.95 8.56 -24.31
N GLU A 215 -8.61 8.52 -24.35
CA GLU A 215 -7.85 9.28 -25.35
C GLU A 215 -8.16 8.80 -26.78
N HIS A 216 -8.29 9.76 -27.71
CA HIS A 216 -8.71 9.47 -29.07
C HIS A 216 -7.62 8.89 -29.98
N SER A 217 -6.40 8.76 -29.52
CA SER A 217 -5.31 8.23 -30.32
C SER A 217 -4.18 7.64 -29.46
N GLN A 218 -3.46 6.69 -30.02
CA GLN A 218 -2.28 6.09 -29.42
C GLN A 218 -1.24 7.15 -28.97
N LYS A 219 -1.07 8.21 -29.77
CA LYS A 219 -0.14 9.30 -29.45
C LYS A 219 -0.61 10.15 -28.26
N ALA A 220 -1.90 10.40 -28.15
CA ALA A 220 -2.50 11.11 -27.02
C ALA A 220 -2.41 10.25 -25.73
N LEU A 221 -2.71 8.95 -25.83
CA LEU A 221 -2.57 8.00 -24.75
C LEU A 221 -1.13 7.91 -24.23
N GLU A 222 -0.15 7.88 -25.13
CA GLU A 222 1.27 7.91 -24.78
C GLU A 222 1.65 9.23 -24.09
N ALA A 223 1.18 10.37 -24.58
CA ALA A 223 1.40 11.66 -23.94
C ALA A 223 0.79 11.71 -22.53
N ARG A 224 -0.38 11.11 -22.36
CA ARG A 224 -1.02 10.94 -21.06
C ARG A 224 -0.18 10.08 -20.11
N GLY A 225 0.30 8.93 -20.58
CA GLY A 225 1.22 8.07 -19.85
C GLY A 225 2.48 8.80 -19.41
N ARG A 226 3.10 9.62 -20.28
CA ARG A 226 4.27 10.46 -19.91
C ARG A 226 3.96 11.43 -18.77
N THR A 227 2.76 12.00 -18.75
CA THR A 227 2.33 12.87 -17.65
C THR A 227 2.26 12.10 -16.35
N LEU A 228 1.65 10.92 -16.33
CA LEU A 228 1.54 10.07 -15.14
C LEU A 228 2.90 9.58 -14.64
N VAL A 229 3.82 9.20 -15.55
CA VAL A 229 5.21 8.88 -15.20
C VAL A 229 5.91 10.08 -14.56
N GLY A 230 5.68 11.28 -15.06
CA GLY A 230 6.23 12.52 -14.47
C GLY A 230 5.72 12.75 -13.04
N ILE A 231 4.43 12.50 -12.80
CA ILE A 231 3.78 12.67 -11.50
C ILE A 231 4.26 11.65 -10.48
N SER A 232 4.43 10.38 -10.87
CA SER A 232 4.93 9.34 -9.95
C SER A 232 6.29 9.73 -9.33
N ARG A 233 7.14 10.44 -10.06
CA ARG A 233 8.44 10.93 -9.57
C ARG A 233 8.32 12.00 -8.49
N THR A 234 7.17 12.65 -8.38
CA THR A 234 6.92 13.67 -7.35
C THR A 234 6.44 13.07 -6.04
N ALA A 235 6.07 11.79 -6.04
CA ALA A 235 5.69 11.09 -4.82
C ALA A 235 6.89 11.01 -3.88
N ASP A 236 6.77 11.63 -2.70
CA ASP A 236 7.80 11.54 -1.66
C ASP A 236 7.57 10.29 -0.84
N PHE A 237 8.45 9.32 -1.00
CA PHE A 237 8.44 8.11 -0.21
C PHE A 237 9.73 8.03 0.59
N ARG A 238 9.58 7.90 1.90
CA ARG A 238 10.69 7.70 2.82
C ARG A 238 10.53 6.38 3.53
N TRP A 239 11.60 5.63 3.58
CA TRP A 239 11.65 4.39 4.31
C TRP A 239 12.90 4.38 5.20
N TRP A 240 12.70 4.23 6.51
CA TRP A 240 13.76 4.27 7.51
C TRP A 240 14.59 5.56 7.48
N GLY A 241 13.97 6.67 7.11
CA GLY A 241 14.65 7.97 6.97
C GLY A 241 15.28 8.23 5.60
N ASP A 242 15.50 7.20 4.80
CA ASP A 242 16.04 7.33 3.46
C ASP A 242 14.94 7.68 2.44
N ARG A 243 15.25 8.64 1.59
CA ARG A 243 14.36 9.00 0.48
C ARG A 243 14.53 8.00 -0.65
N VAL A 244 13.45 7.32 -1.00
CA VAL A 244 13.39 6.41 -2.14
C VAL A 244 12.72 7.11 -3.32
N SER A 245 13.44 7.24 -4.43
CA SER A 245 12.86 7.76 -5.68
C SER A 245 11.89 6.73 -6.25
N LEU A 246 10.62 7.12 -6.39
CA LEU A 246 9.62 6.26 -7.00
C LEU A 246 9.54 6.53 -8.49
N THR A 247 9.67 5.50 -9.28
CA THR A 247 9.46 5.55 -10.72
C THR A 247 8.50 4.45 -11.17
N VAL A 248 7.81 4.71 -12.26
CA VAL A 248 6.93 3.73 -12.88
C VAL A 248 7.27 3.59 -14.35
N SER A 249 7.16 2.37 -14.85
CA SER A 249 7.18 2.07 -16.28
C SER A 249 5.78 1.78 -16.77
N MET A 250 5.46 2.20 -17.98
CA MET A 250 4.12 2.02 -18.55
C MET A 250 4.18 1.46 -19.95
N GLY A 251 3.23 0.59 -20.27
CA GLY A 251 2.89 0.18 -21.62
C GLY A 251 1.55 0.78 -22.01
N ALA A 252 1.47 1.44 -23.16
CA ALA A 252 0.27 2.10 -23.67
C ALA A 252 -0.27 1.37 -24.88
N ALA A 253 -1.54 0.98 -24.88
CA ALA A 253 -2.23 0.38 -26.02
C ALA A 253 -3.62 0.97 -26.19
N GLN A 254 -3.92 1.45 -27.41
CA GLN A 254 -5.25 1.88 -27.82
C GLN A 254 -6.03 0.70 -28.36
N ALA A 255 -7.30 0.56 -27.99
CA ALA A 255 -8.20 -0.45 -28.55
C ALA A 255 -8.35 -0.28 -30.08
N ARG A 256 -8.47 -1.39 -30.78
CA ARG A 256 -8.60 -1.46 -32.25
C ARG A 256 -9.91 -2.12 -32.65
N GLU A 257 -10.33 -1.86 -33.85
CA GLU A 257 -11.47 -2.59 -34.44
C GLU A 257 -11.16 -4.09 -34.53
N ASN A 258 -12.16 -4.90 -34.22
CA ASN A 258 -12.09 -6.37 -34.26
C ASN A 258 -11.02 -6.99 -33.32
N GLU A 259 -10.59 -6.27 -32.33
CA GLU A 259 -9.68 -6.75 -31.27
C GLU A 259 -10.48 -7.29 -30.09
N THR A 260 -9.94 -8.28 -29.38
CA THR A 260 -10.47 -8.72 -28.09
C THR A 260 -9.79 -7.97 -26.95
N LEU A 261 -10.44 -7.89 -25.79
CA LEU A 261 -9.84 -7.29 -24.58
C LEU A 261 -8.51 -7.96 -24.23
N VAL A 262 -8.41 -9.28 -24.38
CA VAL A 262 -7.17 -10.03 -24.12
C VAL A 262 -6.04 -9.54 -25.02
N GLN A 263 -6.29 -9.36 -26.30
CA GLN A 263 -5.29 -8.87 -27.27
C GLN A 263 -4.85 -7.43 -26.97
N LEU A 264 -5.79 -6.56 -26.56
CA LEU A 264 -5.48 -5.20 -26.12
C LEU A 264 -4.54 -5.23 -24.91
N LEU A 265 -4.85 -6.05 -23.89
CA LEU A 265 -4.06 -6.20 -22.69
C LEU A 265 -2.67 -6.81 -22.99
N GLU A 266 -2.58 -7.83 -23.84
CA GLU A 266 -1.31 -8.41 -24.28
C GLU A 266 -0.40 -7.37 -24.96
N ARG A 267 -0.97 -6.50 -25.79
CA ARG A 267 -0.20 -5.41 -26.43
C ARG A 267 0.29 -4.37 -25.41
N ALA A 268 -0.55 -4.01 -24.46
CA ALA A 268 -0.16 -3.10 -23.39
C ALA A 268 0.96 -3.71 -22.55
N GLN A 269 0.86 -4.99 -22.21
CA GLN A 269 1.87 -5.72 -21.45
C GLN A 269 3.19 -5.83 -22.20
N ALA A 270 3.15 -6.17 -23.50
CA ALA A 270 4.35 -6.23 -24.32
C ALA A 270 5.07 -4.87 -24.41
N ALA A 271 4.30 -3.78 -24.52
CA ALA A 271 4.83 -2.42 -24.50
C ALA A 271 5.45 -2.07 -23.10
N LEU A 272 4.84 -2.51 -22.02
CA LEU A 272 5.38 -2.36 -20.66
C LEU A 272 6.73 -3.10 -20.53
N VAL A 273 6.81 -4.36 -20.97
CA VAL A 273 8.06 -5.12 -20.96
C VAL A 273 9.15 -4.39 -21.71
N SER A 274 8.85 -3.81 -22.87
CA SER A 274 9.80 -2.98 -23.62
C SER A 274 10.24 -1.76 -22.83
N SER A 275 9.29 -1.08 -22.15
CA SER A 275 9.58 0.07 -21.30
C SER A 275 10.58 -0.27 -20.18
N VAL A 276 10.38 -1.39 -19.50
CA VAL A 276 11.27 -1.87 -18.44
C VAL A 276 12.64 -2.27 -18.98
N HIS A 277 12.70 -3.01 -20.09
CA HIS A 277 13.96 -3.45 -20.70
C HIS A 277 14.83 -2.28 -21.18
N GLU A 278 14.22 -1.20 -21.60
CA GLU A 278 14.92 0.00 -22.07
C GLU A 278 15.31 0.96 -20.92
N GLY A 279 15.31 0.49 -19.69
CA GLY A 279 15.78 1.21 -18.50
C GLY A 279 14.70 1.77 -17.58
N GLY A 280 13.43 1.47 -17.85
CA GLY A 280 12.29 1.87 -17.01
C GLY A 280 12.00 3.37 -16.98
N ASN A 281 11.12 3.78 -16.05
CA ASN A 281 10.79 5.19 -15.78
C ASN A 281 10.29 5.95 -17.03
N LYS A 282 9.50 5.30 -17.86
CA LYS A 282 8.95 5.84 -19.11
C LYS A 282 7.67 5.12 -19.52
N VAL A 283 7.05 5.63 -20.56
CA VAL A 283 5.97 4.96 -21.26
C VAL A 283 6.44 4.53 -22.66
N THR A 284 6.10 3.31 -23.04
CA THR A 284 6.30 2.79 -24.39
C THR A 284 4.93 2.48 -25.01
N SER A 285 4.74 2.86 -26.25
CA SER A 285 3.52 2.55 -26.99
C SER A 285 3.61 1.17 -27.62
N ALA A 286 2.52 0.43 -27.58
CA ALA A 286 2.36 -0.78 -28.38
C ALA A 286 2.52 -0.45 -29.87
N ALA A 287 3.35 -1.22 -30.58
CA ALA A 287 3.61 -0.99 -31.99
C ALA A 287 2.30 -0.82 -32.78
N GLY A 288 2.16 0.32 -33.42
CA GLY A 288 1.05 0.59 -34.32
C GLY A 288 1.18 -0.34 -35.51
N GLY A 289 0.17 -1.17 -35.76
CA GLY A 289 -0.02 -1.65 -37.13
C GLY A 289 -0.38 -0.43 -37.98
N GLU A 290 0.56 0.11 -38.71
CA GLU A 290 0.23 1.03 -39.80
C GLU A 290 -0.59 0.26 -40.82
N THR A 291 -1.83 0.64 -41.00
CA THR A 291 -2.62 0.37 -42.22
C THR A 291 -2.95 1.70 -42.86
#